data_fa6e66ef7596b2beabc53196d4304338
#
_entry.id   fa6e66ef7596b2beabc53196d4304338
#
_cell.length_a   1.000
_cell.length_b   1.000
_cell.length_c   1.000
_cell.angle_alpha   90.00
_cell.angle_beta   90.00
_cell.angle_gamma   90.00
#
_symmetry.space_group_name_H-M   'P 1'
#
loop_
_entity.id
_entity.type
_entity.pdbx_description
1 polymer ?
#
loop_
_entity_poly.entity_id
_entity_poly.type
_entity_poly.pdbx_seq_one_letter_code
_entity_poly.pdbx_strand_id
1 'polypeptide(L)'
;MVKEMKMKKFLIILITISSTYITAGQIWTQYDFRVDTPESAAKIIAASDELMASSFAESNFKGSSHLDVYLANGNNTATHSFALRQPSMAAHQEWMTSLQNSPEGQKFFSVLNANSTPITERINSFIQSYGTASNEDIVWLIHQLNVKPSKVAAVMKAFEKVDNDTQGQFPGQFGLSAVAFGQEDATHLLTVGYSSIEEMESWEDQLATNKAINSFWKKMDNLAEWKGNDLLINARVYDQH
;
A
#
# COMPACT_ATOMS: atom_id res chain seq x y z
N MET A 1 -48.77 45.28 18.14
CA MET A 1 -47.65 45.54 17.21
C MET A 1 -46.52 44.56 17.52
N VAL A 2 -46.57 43.35 16.92
CA VAL A 2 -45.61 42.26 17.18
C VAL A 2 -44.53 42.35 16.14
N LYS A 3 -43.29 42.48 16.58
CA LYS A 3 -42.09 42.64 15.76
C LYS A 3 -41.62 41.29 15.30
N GLU A 4 -41.75 40.98 14.01
CA GLU A 4 -41.23 39.75 13.40
C GLU A 4 -39.70 39.72 13.49
N MET A 5 -39.19 38.73 14.22
CA MET A 5 -37.78 38.38 14.22
C MET A 5 -37.49 37.47 13.01
N LYS A 6 -36.78 38.00 12.01
CA LYS A 6 -36.26 37.22 10.87
C LYS A 6 -35.14 36.28 11.37
N MET A 7 -35.49 35.00 11.49
CA MET A 7 -34.50 33.92 11.69
C MET A 7 -33.65 33.78 10.42
N LYS A 8 -32.39 34.22 10.49
CA LYS A 8 -31.38 33.90 9.46
C LYS A 8 -31.07 32.39 9.56
N LYS A 9 -31.47 31.65 8.51
CA LYS A 9 -31.06 30.26 8.34
C LYS A 9 -29.55 30.21 8.13
N PHE A 10 -28.80 29.78 9.14
CA PHE A 10 -27.42 29.38 9.00
C PHE A 10 -27.41 28.02 8.29
N LEU A 11 -27.04 28.04 7.02
CA LEU A 11 -26.75 26.83 6.26
C LEU A 11 -25.36 26.34 6.70
N ILE A 12 -25.33 25.42 7.64
CA ILE A 12 -24.08 24.69 7.98
C ILE A 12 -23.85 23.69 6.85
N ILE A 13 -22.95 24.06 5.94
CA ILE A 13 -22.38 23.10 4.97
C ILE A 13 -21.43 22.20 5.79
N LEU A 14 -21.92 21.02 6.13
CA LEU A 14 -21.07 19.95 6.66
C LEU A 14 -20.23 19.43 5.47
N ILE A 15 -19.04 19.96 5.31
CA ILE A 15 -18.03 19.35 4.45
C ILE A 15 -17.58 18.11 5.19
N THR A 16 -18.14 16.97 4.86
CA THR A 16 -17.61 15.66 5.25
C THR A 16 -16.32 15.46 4.47
N ILE A 17 -15.21 15.87 5.06
CA ILE A 17 -13.88 15.42 4.64
C ILE A 17 -13.85 13.94 5.02
N SER A 18 -14.13 13.07 4.07
CA SER A 18 -13.90 11.64 4.21
C SER A 18 -12.40 11.36 4.05
N SER A 19 -11.62 11.82 5.06
CA SER A 19 -10.32 11.23 5.28
C SER A 19 -10.59 9.80 5.75
N THR A 20 -10.32 8.82 4.91
CA THR A 20 -10.29 7.42 5.30
C THR A 20 -9.14 7.27 6.30
N TYR A 21 -9.45 7.49 7.59
CA TYR A 21 -8.51 7.17 8.65
C TYR A 21 -8.26 5.66 8.60
N ILE A 22 -7.06 5.28 8.21
CA ILE A 22 -6.57 3.92 8.39
C ILE A 22 -6.55 3.71 9.90
N THR A 23 -7.40 2.82 10.40
CA THR A 23 -7.51 2.53 11.82
C THR A 23 -6.20 1.95 12.31
N ALA A 24 -5.73 2.42 13.45
CA ALA A 24 -4.57 1.82 14.14
C ALA A 24 -4.80 0.31 14.29
N GLY A 25 -3.89 -0.49 13.71
CA GLY A 25 -4.01 -1.95 13.68
C GLY A 25 -4.05 -2.57 12.28
N GLN A 26 -4.35 -1.79 11.24
CA GLN A 26 -4.30 -2.29 9.87
C GLN A 26 -2.86 -2.64 9.48
N ILE A 27 -2.72 -3.79 8.86
CA ILE A 27 -1.42 -4.29 8.40
C ILE A 27 -1.42 -4.51 6.90
N TRP A 28 -0.24 -4.54 6.36
CA TRP A 28 0.06 -4.95 5.01
C TRP A 28 1.19 -5.97 5.05
N THR A 29 0.90 -7.22 4.64
CA THR A 29 1.89 -8.29 4.52
C THR A 29 2.31 -8.44 3.08
N GLN A 30 3.60 -8.55 2.84
CA GLN A 30 4.18 -8.72 1.51
C GLN A 30 5.00 -10.01 1.48
N TYR A 31 4.70 -10.85 0.49
CA TYR A 31 5.38 -12.10 0.20
C TYR A 31 6.07 -11.98 -1.15
N ASP A 32 7.38 -11.85 -1.15
CA ASP A 32 8.17 -11.70 -2.36
C ASP A 32 8.67 -13.06 -2.83
N PHE A 33 8.55 -13.33 -4.11
CA PHE A 33 8.97 -14.58 -4.71
C PHE A 33 9.51 -14.39 -6.13
N ARG A 34 10.34 -15.33 -6.55
CA ARG A 34 10.88 -15.36 -7.91
C ARG A 34 10.11 -16.36 -8.74
N VAL A 35 9.76 -15.94 -9.95
CA VAL A 35 9.18 -16.77 -11.00
C VAL A 35 10.12 -16.73 -12.20
N ASP A 36 10.54 -17.91 -12.68
CA ASP A 36 11.59 -18.00 -13.68
C ASP A 36 11.05 -18.01 -15.14
N THR A 37 9.75 -18.28 -15.33
CA THR A 37 9.15 -18.35 -16.67
C THR A 37 7.76 -17.69 -16.73
N PRO A 38 7.38 -17.11 -17.89
CA PRO A 38 6.03 -16.57 -18.10
C PRO A 38 4.92 -17.61 -17.90
N GLU A 39 5.20 -18.88 -18.24
CA GLU A 39 4.24 -19.97 -18.04
C GLU A 39 3.97 -20.22 -16.54
N SER A 40 5.00 -20.20 -15.72
CA SER A 40 4.87 -20.30 -14.25
C SER A 40 4.09 -19.11 -13.68
N ALA A 41 4.35 -17.90 -14.16
CA ALA A 41 3.58 -16.72 -13.76
C ALA A 41 2.09 -16.86 -14.11
N ALA A 42 1.77 -17.32 -15.33
CA ALA A 42 0.39 -17.54 -15.75
C ALA A 42 -0.33 -18.59 -14.87
N LYS A 43 0.36 -19.67 -14.45
CA LYS A 43 -0.20 -20.67 -13.53
C LYS A 43 -0.50 -20.10 -12.15
N ILE A 44 0.41 -19.27 -11.61
CA ILE A 44 0.21 -18.60 -10.33
C ILE A 44 -0.96 -17.63 -10.40
N ILE A 45 -1.04 -16.80 -11.45
CA ILE A 45 -2.17 -15.87 -11.67
C ILE A 45 -3.48 -16.66 -11.70
N ALA A 46 -3.56 -17.73 -12.49
CA ALA A 46 -4.78 -18.54 -12.60
C ALA A 46 -5.18 -19.19 -11.27
N ALA A 47 -4.22 -19.68 -10.50
CA ALA A 47 -4.48 -20.24 -9.17
C ALA A 47 -4.94 -19.19 -8.16
N SER A 48 -4.42 -17.97 -8.25
CA SER A 48 -4.84 -16.83 -7.43
C SER A 48 -6.27 -16.39 -7.80
N ASP A 49 -6.55 -16.26 -9.09
CA ASP A 49 -7.90 -15.91 -9.60
C ASP A 49 -8.93 -16.97 -9.13
N GLU A 50 -8.60 -18.26 -9.20
CA GLU A 50 -9.47 -19.34 -8.74
C GLU A 50 -9.70 -19.30 -7.23
N LEU A 51 -8.63 -19.12 -6.43
CA LEU A 51 -8.73 -19.01 -4.98
C LEU A 51 -9.62 -17.83 -4.59
N MET A 52 -9.34 -16.65 -5.12
CA MET A 52 -10.02 -15.42 -4.72
C MET A 52 -11.47 -15.35 -5.21
N ALA A 53 -11.82 -16.07 -6.28
CA ALA A 53 -13.21 -16.23 -6.75
C ALA A 53 -13.99 -17.33 -6.00
N SER A 54 -13.36 -18.05 -5.07
CA SER A 54 -14.02 -19.15 -4.35
C SER A 54 -14.91 -18.64 -3.21
N SER A 55 -15.97 -19.41 -2.89
CA SER A 55 -16.81 -19.16 -1.71
C SER A 55 -16.01 -19.26 -0.39
N PHE A 56 -14.91 -19.99 -0.40
CA PHE A 56 -13.97 -20.05 0.73
C PHE A 56 -13.33 -18.66 0.96
N ALA A 57 -12.76 -18.03 -0.07
CA ALA A 57 -12.15 -16.70 0.06
C ALA A 57 -13.20 -15.63 0.41
N GLU A 58 -14.37 -15.66 -0.23
CA GLU A 58 -15.49 -14.76 0.07
C GLU A 58 -15.89 -14.81 1.56
N SER A 59 -15.86 -15.99 2.17
CA SER A 59 -16.26 -16.18 3.57
C SER A 59 -15.16 -15.88 4.59
N ASN A 60 -13.87 -16.01 4.23
CA ASN A 60 -12.76 -16.01 5.17
C ASN A 60 -11.76 -14.88 4.97
N PHE A 61 -11.61 -14.34 3.76
CA PHE A 61 -10.69 -13.24 3.50
C PHE A 61 -11.35 -11.90 3.84
N LYS A 62 -10.65 -11.07 4.62
CA LYS A 62 -11.11 -9.73 4.99
C LYS A 62 -10.02 -8.73 4.61
N GLY A 63 -10.27 -7.95 3.57
CA GLY A 63 -9.32 -6.95 3.09
C GLY A 63 -9.16 -6.95 1.59
N SER A 64 -8.01 -6.49 1.12
CA SER A 64 -7.62 -6.54 -0.29
C SER A 64 -6.31 -7.28 -0.48
N SER A 65 -6.11 -7.84 -1.67
CA SER A 65 -4.88 -8.49 -2.05
C SER A 65 -4.46 -8.05 -3.45
N HIS A 66 -3.15 -7.86 -3.62
CA HIS A 66 -2.55 -7.58 -4.92
C HIS A 66 -1.57 -8.69 -5.26
N LEU A 67 -1.54 -9.07 -6.53
CA LEU A 67 -0.42 -9.80 -7.12
C LEU A 67 0.33 -8.84 -8.02
N ASP A 68 1.56 -8.54 -7.66
CA ASP A 68 2.37 -7.51 -8.27
C ASP A 68 3.55 -8.11 -9.04
N VAL A 69 4.00 -7.39 -10.07
CA VAL A 69 5.23 -7.66 -10.80
C VAL A 69 6.23 -6.55 -10.50
N TYR A 70 7.45 -6.91 -10.14
CA TYR A 70 8.54 -5.96 -10.00
C TYR A 70 9.02 -5.49 -11.37
N LEU A 71 8.98 -4.18 -11.62
CA LEU A 71 9.63 -3.54 -12.75
C LEU A 71 11.08 -3.16 -12.41
N ALA A 72 11.30 -2.77 -11.13
CA ALA A 72 12.63 -2.51 -10.58
C ALA A 72 12.62 -2.73 -9.07
N ASN A 73 13.65 -3.39 -8.51
CA ASN A 73 13.79 -3.66 -7.09
C ASN A 73 15.26 -3.77 -6.63
N GLY A 74 16.16 -3.06 -7.30
CA GLY A 74 17.58 -3.02 -6.96
C GLY A 74 18.25 -4.39 -7.07
N ASN A 75 18.83 -4.86 -5.96
CA ASN A 75 19.53 -6.15 -5.90
C ASN A 75 18.63 -7.32 -5.44
N ASN A 76 17.37 -7.08 -5.18
CA ASN A 76 16.43 -8.13 -4.81
C ASN A 76 16.16 -9.03 -6.03
N THR A 77 16.17 -10.34 -5.85
CA THR A 77 15.94 -11.33 -6.94
C THR A 77 14.47 -11.69 -7.12
N ALA A 78 13.58 -11.13 -6.33
CA ALA A 78 12.13 -11.30 -6.50
C ALA A 78 11.67 -10.70 -7.83
N THR A 79 10.74 -11.37 -8.48
CA THR A 79 10.08 -10.90 -9.72
C THR A 79 8.62 -10.55 -9.48
N HIS A 80 8.03 -11.11 -8.44
CA HIS A 80 6.62 -10.95 -8.09
C HIS A 80 6.47 -10.79 -6.58
N SER A 81 5.32 -10.25 -6.19
CA SER A 81 4.92 -10.10 -4.79
C SER A 81 3.43 -10.34 -4.63
N PHE A 82 3.04 -11.02 -3.54
CA PHE A 82 1.69 -10.93 -3.01
C PHE A 82 1.67 -9.88 -1.89
N ALA A 83 0.82 -8.89 -2.01
CA ALA A 83 0.53 -7.92 -0.96
C ALA A 83 -0.89 -8.17 -0.40
N LEU A 84 -0.99 -8.42 0.90
CA LEU A 84 -2.26 -8.65 1.59
C LEU A 84 -2.49 -7.51 2.59
N ARG A 85 -3.49 -6.70 2.35
CA ARG A 85 -3.92 -5.64 3.26
C ARG A 85 -5.07 -6.15 4.11
N GLN A 86 -4.90 -6.16 5.42
CA GLN A 86 -5.86 -6.74 6.35
C GLN A 86 -6.08 -5.83 7.58
N PRO A 87 -7.25 -5.92 8.24
CA PRO A 87 -7.61 -5.01 9.33
C PRO A 87 -6.74 -5.19 10.58
N SER A 88 -6.09 -6.35 10.76
CA SER A 88 -5.24 -6.62 11.92
C SER A 88 -4.37 -7.87 11.73
N MET A 89 -3.36 -8.04 12.59
CA MET A 89 -2.58 -9.29 12.70
C MET A 89 -3.46 -10.52 13.04
N ALA A 90 -4.50 -10.34 13.86
CA ALA A 90 -5.42 -11.44 14.17
C ALA A 90 -6.18 -11.89 12.91
N ALA A 91 -6.70 -10.97 12.12
CA ALA A 91 -7.36 -11.28 10.84
C ALA A 91 -6.40 -11.96 9.86
N HIS A 92 -5.15 -11.51 9.83
CA HIS A 92 -4.11 -12.16 9.02
C HIS A 92 -3.85 -13.61 9.46
N GLN A 93 -3.70 -13.83 10.76
CA GLN A 93 -3.49 -15.18 11.30
C GLN A 93 -4.69 -16.09 11.04
N GLU A 94 -5.92 -15.60 11.22
CA GLU A 94 -7.14 -16.33 10.93
C GLU A 94 -7.20 -16.75 9.45
N TRP A 95 -6.93 -15.82 8.54
CA TRP A 95 -6.87 -16.08 7.10
C TRP A 95 -5.83 -17.15 6.78
N MET A 96 -4.57 -16.97 7.22
CA MET A 96 -3.49 -17.91 6.92
C MET A 96 -3.75 -19.31 7.48
N THR A 97 -4.33 -19.38 8.70
CA THR A 97 -4.72 -20.67 9.31
C THR A 97 -5.83 -21.34 8.51
N SER A 98 -6.87 -20.60 8.13
CA SER A 98 -7.98 -21.12 7.34
C SER A 98 -7.50 -21.57 5.95
N LEU A 99 -6.67 -20.76 5.31
CA LEU A 99 -6.11 -21.05 3.99
C LEU A 99 -5.27 -22.33 3.99
N GLN A 100 -4.39 -22.51 4.98
CA GLN A 100 -3.55 -23.71 5.10
C GLN A 100 -4.37 -24.99 5.31
N ASN A 101 -5.54 -24.89 5.95
CA ASN A 101 -6.39 -26.03 6.27
C ASN A 101 -7.51 -26.29 5.26
N SER A 102 -7.65 -25.45 4.23
CA SER A 102 -8.68 -25.60 3.19
C SER A 102 -8.16 -26.36 1.96
N PRO A 103 -9.02 -27.07 1.24
CA PRO A 103 -8.66 -27.68 -0.05
C PRO A 103 -8.23 -26.62 -1.08
N GLU A 104 -8.90 -25.47 -1.11
CA GLU A 104 -8.60 -24.35 -2.01
C GLU A 104 -7.20 -23.78 -1.74
N GLY A 105 -6.87 -23.58 -0.46
CA GLY A 105 -5.56 -23.10 -0.07
C GLY A 105 -4.45 -24.11 -0.33
N GLN A 106 -4.66 -25.39 -0.07
CA GLN A 106 -3.71 -26.46 -0.38
C GLN A 106 -3.43 -26.53 -1.89
N LYS A 107 -4.48 -26.40 -2.73
CA LYS A 107 -4.34 -26.33 -4.18
C LYS A 107 -3.51 -25.11 -4.60
N PHE A 108 -3.83 -23.94 -4.08
CA PHE A 108 -3.08 -22.71 -4.34
C PHE A 108 -1.60 -22.83 -3.98
N PHE A 109 -1.30 -23.28 -2.75
CA PHE A 109 0.09 -23.46 -2.29
C PHE A 109 0.83 -24.51 -3.11
N SER A 110 0.16 -25.58 -3.55
CA SER A 110 0.77 -26.56 -4.45
C SER A 110 1.23 -25.94 -5.76
N VAL A 111 0.41 -25.09 -6.38
CA VAL A 111 0.77 -24.38 -7.60
C VAL A 111 1.88 -23.37 -7.34
N LEU A 112 1.75 -22.55 -6.29
CA LEU A 112 2.74 -21.55 -5.92
C LEU A 112 4.12 -22.16 -5.70
N ASN A 113 4.21 -23.20 -4.86
CA ASN A 113 5.46 -23.87 -4.52
C ASN A 113 6.10 -24.59 -5.73
N ALA A 114 5.31 -25.08 -6.67
CA ALA A 114 5.81 -25.73 -7.87
C ALA A 114 6.33 -24.76 -8.93
N ASN A 115 5.93 -23.48 -8.88
CA ASN A 115 6.18 -22.49 -9.94
C ASN A 115 6.93 -21.26 -9.45
N SER A 116 7.33 -21.18 -8.18
CA SER A 116 8.08 -20.04 -7.63
C SER A 116 9.10 -20.46 -6.56
N THR A 117 10.03 -19.55 -6.30
CA THR A 117 10.98 -19.64 -5.18
C THR A 117 10.69 -18.49 -4.21
N PRO A 118 10.36 -18.75 -2.93
CA PRO A 118 10.22 -17.71 -1.92
C PRO A 118 11.52 -16.93 -1.75
N ILE A 119 11.43 -15.61 -1.60
CA ILE A 119 12.59 -14.71 -1.42
C ILE A 119 12.53 -14.06 -0.06
N THR A 120 11.51 -13.23 0.21
CA THR A 120 11.34 -12.54 1.49
C THR A 120 9.86 -12.46 1.88
N GLU A 121 9.64 -12.26 3.17
CA GLU A 121 8.34 -11.96 3.74
C GLU A 121 8.50 -10.78 4.69
N ARG A 122 7.57 -9.81 4.63
CA ARG A 122 7.55 -8.70 5.58
C ARG A 122 6.11 -8.34 5.97
N ILE A 123 5.96 -7.91 7.22
CA ILE A 123 4.70 -7.40 7.76
C ILE A 123 4.90 -5.95 8.14
N ASN A 124 4.07 -5.10 7.60
CA ASN A 124 4.11 -3.66 7.79
C ASN A 124 2.84 -3.21 8.53
N SER A 125 3.00 -2.29 9.47
CA SER A 125 1.88 -1.62 10.13
C SER A 125 1.66 -0.26 9.50
N PHE A 126 0.45 0.03 9.06
CA PHE A 126 0.10 1.37 8.57
C PHE A 126 0.21 2.39 9.69
N ILE A 127 0.89 3.50 9.40
CA ILE A 127 0.98 4.65 10.29
C ILE A 127 0.00 5.71 9.84
N GLN A 128 0.06 6.12 8.59
CA GLN A 128 -0.81 7.14 8.02
C GLN A 128 -0.81 7.09 6.50
N SER A 129 -1.94 7.47 5.88
CA SER A 129 -1.99 7.72 4.44
C SER A 129 -2.64 9.06 4.14
N TYR A 130 -2.30 9.60 2.99
CA TYR A 130 -2.75 10.86 2.43
C TYR A 130 -3.15 10.64 0.97
N GLY A 131 -3.77 11.63 0.37
CA GLY A 131 -4.32 11.52 -0.98
C GLY A 131 -5.59 10.66 -1.01
N THR A 132 -6.06 10.37 -2.20
CA THR A 132 -7.27 9.57 -2.41
C THR A 132 -6.85 8.15 -2.81
N ALA A 133 -7.22 7.17 -1.99
CA ALA A 133 -7.08 5.77 -2.39
C ALA A 133 -8.00 5.51 -3.59
N SER A 134 -7.45 4.98 -4.66
CA SER A 134 -8.17 4.63 -5.88
C SER A 134 -7.90 3.17 -6.22
N ASN A 135 -8.93 2.44 -6.62
CA ASN A 135 -8.76 1.10 -7.21
C ASN A 135 -8.12 1.18 -8.60
N GLU A 136 -7.92 2.39 -9.11
CA GLU A 136 -7.21 2.64 -10.37
C GLU A 136 -5.69 2.73 -10.17
N ASP A 137 -5.22 2.83 -8.92
CA ASP A 137 -3.78 2.83 -8.62
C ASP A 137 -3.21 1.44 -8.88
N ILE A 138 -2.50 1.28 -9.99
CA ILE A 138 -1.92 0.00 -10.43
C ILE A 138 -0.39 0.01 -10.45
N VAL A 139 0.24 1.18 -10.35
CA VAL A 139 1.69 1.36 -10.29
C VAL A 139 2.05 1.82 -8.89
N TRP A 140 2.99 1.15 -8.25
CA TRP A 140 3.40 1.41 -6.88
C TRP A 140 4.89 1.67 -6.79
N LEU A 141 5.25 2.85 -6.30
CA LEU A 141 6.61 3.20 -5.94
C LEU A 141 6.75 3.08 -4.42
N ILE A 142 7.66 2.21 -3.97
CA ILE A 142 7.92 1.97 -2.55
C ILE A 142 9.34 2.43 -2.23
N HIS A 143 9.45 3.49 -1.44
CA HIS A 143 10.72 3.93 -0.91
C HIS A 143 11.00 3.25 0.43
N GLN A 144 12.14 2.63 0.54
CA GLN A 144 12.62 1.97 1.76
C GLN A 144 13.43 2.95 2.59
N LEU A 145 13.02 3.17 3.84
CA LEU A 145 13.58 4.19 4.71
C LEU A 145 14.07 3.59 6.03
N ASN A 146 15.23 4.04 6.50
CA ASN A 146 15.64 3.82 7.89
C ASN A 146 15.40 5.11 8.69
N VAL A 147 14.39 5.09 9.56
CA VAL A 147 13.98 6.22 10.40
C VAL A 147 14.30 5.89 11.86
N LYS A 148 15.13 6.71 12.50
CA LYS A 148 15.39 6.55 13.95
C LYS A 148 14.10 6.79 14.74
N PRO A 149 13.82 6.03 15.82
CA PRO A 149 12.59 6.17 16.62
C PRO A 149 12.31 7.61 17.07
N SER A 150 13.35 8.36 17.44
CA SER A 150 13.24 9.77 17.84
C SER A 150 12.85 10.72 16.70
N LYS A 151 12.88 10.28 15.45
CA LYS A 151 12.59 11.08 14.26
C LYS A 151 11.20 10.80 13.66
N VAL A 152 10.54 9.72 14.07
CA VAL A 152 9.24 9.29 13.49
C VAL A 152 8.20 10.41 13.56
N ALA A 153 8.03 11.07 14.71
CA ALA A 153 7.10 12.19 14.84
C ALA A 153 7.43 13.37 13.91
N ALA A 154 8.72 13.62 13.62
CA ALA A 154 9.12 14.67 12.69
C ALA A 154 8.88 14.26 11.21
N VAL A 155 9.02 12.98 10.90
CA VAL A 155 8.64 12.42 9.59
C VAL A 155 7.14 12.61 9.39
N MET A 156 6.30 12.20 10.33
CA MET A 156 4.84 12.38 10.24
C MET A 156 4.43 13.84 10.02
N LYS A 157 5.05 14.78 10.74
CA LYS A 157 4.81 16.22 10.51
C LYS A 157 5.29 16.71 9.13
N ALA A 158 6.30 16.07 8.55
CA ALA A 158 6.73 16.41 7.20
C ALA A 158 5.70 15.96 6.16
N PHE A 159 5.10 14.78 6.35
CA PHE A 159 4.02 14.27 5.53
C PHE A 159 2.76 15.13 5.62
N GLU A 160 2.29 15.42 6.85
CA GLU A 160 1.15 16.30 7.08
C GLU A 160 1.35 17.68 6.41
N LYS A 161 2.57 18.22 6.51
CA LYS A 161 2.89 19.50 5.90
C LYS A 161 2.84 19.44 4.37
N VAL A 162 3.38 18.43 3.72
CA VAL A 162 3.36 18.34 2.26
C VAL A 162 1.94 18.12 1.75
N ASP A 163 1.12 17.33 2.43
CA ASP A 163 -0.30 17.16 2.11
C ASP A 163 -1.05 18.51 2.16
N ASN A 164 -0.87 19.25 3.24
CA ASN A 164 -1.47 20.61 3.38
C ASN A 164 -0.96 21.60 2.33
N ASP A 165 0.36 21.63 2.07
CA ASP A 165 0.98 22.56 1.12
C ASP A 165 0.59 22.23 -0.34
N THR A 166 0.31 20.97 -0.64
CA THR A 166 -0.17 20.52 -1.95
C THR A 166 -1.69 20.47 -2.05
N GLN A 167 -2.41 20.74 -0.96
CA GLN A 167 -3.87 20.68 -0.90
C GLN A 167 -4.44 19.29 -1.27
N GLY A 168 -3.72 18.24 -0.90
CA GLY A 168 -4.09 16.88 -1.24
C GLY A 168 -3.93 16.53 -2.73
N GLN A 169 -3.24 17.36 -3.50
CA GLN A 169 -3.00 17.12 -4.92
C GLN A 169 -1.85 16.11 -5.11
N PHE A 170 -2.10 14.87 -4.72
CA PHE A 170 -1.26 13.73 -5.08
C PHE A 170 -1.96 12.94 -6.18
N PRO A 171 -1.21 12.24 -7.05
CA PRO A 171 -1.81 11.46 -8.14
C PRO A 171 -2.68 10.32 -7.61
N GLY A 172 -2.26 9.66 -6.54
CA GLY A 172 -2.97 8.55 -5.91
C GLY A 172 -2.75 8.50 -4.41
N GLN A 173 -2.80 7.31 -3.83
CA GLN A 173 -2.54 7.12 -2.41
C GLN A 173 -1.04 7.30 -2.11
N PHE A 174 -0.76 8.03 -1.04
CA PHE A 174 0.57 8.26 -0.52
C PHE A 174 0.58 7.90 0.96
N GLY A 175 1.41 6.94 1.38
CA GLY A 175 1.32 6.37 2.70
C GLY A 175 2.66 6.05 3.35
N LEU A 176 2.68 6.10 4.69
CA LEU A 176 3.79 5.68 5.53
C LEU A 176 3.40 4.45 6.34
N SER A 177 4.25 3.43 6.30
CA SER A 177 4.14 2.21 7.11
C SER A 177 5.42 1.98 7.90
N ALA A 178 5.30 1.40 9.10
CA ALA A 178 6.43 0.85 9.83
C ALA A 178 6.61 -0.61 9.47
N VAL A 179 7.84 -1.04 9.22
CA VAL A 179 8.19 -2.46 9.09
C VAL A 179 8.17 -3.09 10.47
N ALA A 180 7.19 -3.96 10.72
CA ALA A 180 7.03 -4.63 12.00
C ALA A 180 7.88 -5.91 12.09
N PHE A 181 7.97 -6.67 10.99
CA PHE A 181 8.71 -7.94 10.93
C PHE A 181 9.25 -8.19 9.52
N GLY A 182 10.35 -8.93 9.42
CA GLY A 182 10.81 -9.60 8.20
C GLY A 182 11.78 -8.82 7.32
N GLN A 183 12.11 -7.55 7.60
CA GLN A 183 13.10 -6.80 6.83
C GLN A 183 14.19 -6.22 7.74
N GLU A 184 15.46 -6.39 7.34
CA GLU A 184 16.60 -5.99 8.16
C GLU A 184 17.07 -4.55 7.91
N ASP A 185 16.95 -4.05 6.67
CA ASP A 185 17.60 -2.80 6.24
C ASP A 185 16.71 -1.56 6.31
N ALA A 186 15.39 -1.71 6.28
CA ALA A 186 14.44 -0.61 6.38
C ALA A 186 13.54 -0.73 7.60
N THR A 187 13.25 0.39 8.25
CA THR A 187 12.31 0.47 9.38
C THR A 187 10.95 1.01 8.96
N HIS A 188 10.89 1.71 7.83
CA HIS A 188 9.66 2.32 7.31
C HIS A 188 9.63 2.23 5.79
N LEU A 189 8.42 2.21 5.26
CA LEU A 189 8.15 2.28 3.83
C LEU A 189 7.28 3.50 3.54
N LEU A 190 7.69 4.26 2.54
CA LEU A 190 6.86 5.28 1.92
C LEU A 190 6.34 4.70 0.60
N THR A 191 5.03 4.56 0.48
CA THR A 191 4.37 3.99 -0.69
C THR A 191 3.60 5.06 -1.42
N VAL A 192 3.78 5.14 -2.73
CA VAL A 192 3.04 6.06 -3.61
C VAL A 192 2.36 5.24 -4.70
N GLY A 193 1.04 5.43 -4.86
CA GLY A 193 0.25 4.81 -5.90
C GLY A 193 0.03 5.75 -7.08
N TYR A 194 -0.04 5.19 -8.29
CA TYR A 194 -0.33 5.88 -9.54
C TYR A 194 -1.23 5.03 -10.43
N SER A 195 -2.07 5.68 -11.22
CA SER A 195 -2.96 4.97 -12.16
C SER A 195 -2.21 4.43 -13.38
N SER A 196 -1.04 4.97 -13.71
CA SER A 196 -0.20 4.51 -14.83
C SER A 196 1.26 4.94 -14.67
N ILE A 197 2.13 4.39 -15.51
CA ILE A 197 3.54 4.83 -15.62
C ILE A 197 3.60 6.28 -16.12
N GLU A 198 2.76 6.67 -17.07
CA GLU A 198 2.72 8.03 -17.61
C GLU A 198 2.34 9.05 -16.54
N GLU A 199 1.41 8.69 -15.64
CA GLU A 199 1.06 9.55 -14.51
C GLU A 199 2.23 9.69 -13.56
N MET A 200 2.93 8.58 -13.25
CA MET A 200 4.12 8.59 -12.42
C MET A 200 5.20 9.52 -13.02
N GLU A 201 5.52 9.36 -14.30
CA GLU A 201 6.52 10.20 -14.99
C GLU A 201 6.12 11.69 -14.98
N SER A 202 4.86 11.98 -15.29
CA SER A 202 4.33 13.35 -15.23
C SER A 202 4.43 13.97 -13.84
N TRP A 203 4.21 13.17 -12.81
CA TRP A 203 4.36 13.61 -11.43
C TRP A 203 5.82 13.85 -11.05
N GLU A 204 6.72 12.94 -11.41
CA GLU A 204 8.16 13.08 -11.19
C GLU A 204 8.72 14.35 -11.85
N ASP A 205 8.28 14.70 -13.06
CA ASP A 205 8.63 15.96 -13.73
C ASP A 205 8.15 17.19 -12.94
N GLN A 206 6.98 17.12 -12.28
CA GLN A 206 6.48 18.19 -11.44
C GLN A 206 7.27 18.31 -10.13
N LEU A 207 7.84 17.22 -9.61
CA LEU A 207 8.64 17.24 -8.39
C LEU A 207 9.81 18.23 -8.50
N ALA A 208 10.45 18.31 -9.66
CA ALA A 208 11.58 19.21 -9.90
C ALA A 208 11.24 20.70 -9.73
N THR A 209 9.98 21.09 -9.93
CA THR A 209 9.51 22.47 -9.92
C THR A 209 8.61 22.83 -8.73
N ASN A 210 7.97 21.85 -8.10
CA ASN A 210 7.07 22.07 -6.97
C ASN A 210 7.83 22.35 -5.67
N LYS A 211 7.68 23.58 -5.15
CA LYS A 211 8.39 24.04 -3.94
C LYS A 211 8.02 23.28 -2.67
N ALA A 212 6.76 22.84 -2.52
CA ALA A 212 6.30 22.10 -1.35
C ALA A 212 6.97 20.73 -1.31
N ILE A 213 6.97 20.04 -2.44
CA ILE A 213 7.56 18.72 -2.61
C ILE A 213 9.09 18.77 -2.46
N ASN A 214 9.75 19.73 -3.10
CA ASN A 214 11.19 19.94 -2.90
C ASN A 214 11.56 20.22 -1.44
N SER A 215 10.72 20.97 -0.71
CA SER A 215 10.91 21.20 0.72
C SER A 215 10.73 19.93 1.55
N PHE A 216 9.76 19.08 1.16
CA PHE A 216 9.54 17.79 1.80
C PHE A 216 10.77 16.88 1.64
N TRP A 217 11.27 16.68 0.41
CA TRP A 217 12.42 15.82 0.16
C TRP A 217 13.67 16.30 0.92
N LYS A 218 13.98 17.60 0.87
CA LYS A 218 15.08 18.19 1.65
C LYS A 218 14.96 17.95 3.16
N LYS A 219 13.72 17.91 3.66
CA LYS A 219 13.47 17.64 5.07
C LYS A 219 13.65 16.15 5.36
N MET A 220 13.17 15.28 4.47
CA MET A 220 13.32 13.82 4.59
C MET A 220 14.79 13.39 4.59
N ASP A 221 15.66 14.00 3.79
CA ASP A 221 17.11 13.74 3.78
C ASP A 221 17.77 13.89 5.17
N ASN A 222 17.20 14.75 6.04
CA ASN A 222 17.69 14.95 7.41
C ASN A 222 16.97 14.03 8.44
N LEU A 223 15.88 13.39 8.08
CA LEU A 223 15.03 12.61 8.98
C LEU A 223 15.18 11.11 8.79
N ALA A 224 15.47 10.67 7.58
CA ALA A 224 15.55 9.27 7.19
C ALA A 224 16.81 9.00 6.35
N GLU A 225 17.27 7.78 6.41
CA GLU A 225 18.29 7.24 5.49
C GLU A 225 17.57 6.42 4.42
N TRP A 226 17.82 6.72 3.15
CA TRP A 226 17.30 5.99 2.01
C TRP A 226 18.03 4.66 1.83
N LYS A 227 17.26 3.56 1.72
CA LYS A 227 17.82 2.20 1.56
C LYS A 227 17.61 1.63 0.18
N GLY A 228 16.59 2.06 -0.51
CA GLY A 228 16.27 1.63 -1.87
C GLY A 228 14.87 2.01 -2.28
N ASN A 229 14.55 1.68 -3.52
CA ASN A 229 13.21 1.86 -4.08
C ASN A 229 12.80 0.59 -4.81
N ASP A 230 11.52 0.25 -4.69
CA ASP A 230 10.89 -0.79 -5.49
C ASP A 230 9.83 -0.13 -6.38
N LEU A 231 9.77 -0.53 -7.64
CA LEU A 231 8.71 -0.17 -8.58
C LEU A 231 7.96 -1.43 -8.98
N LEU A 232 6.65 -1.45 -8.70
CA LEU A 232 5.77 -2.57 -8.97
C LEU A 232 4.60 -2.15 -9.83
N ILE A 233 4.04 -3.13 -10.55
CA ILE A 233 2.77 -2.98 -11.25
C ILE A 233 1.83 -4.12 -10.85
N ASN A 234 0.56 -3.80 -10.58
CA ASN A 234 -0.44 -4.79 -10.24
C ASN A 234 -0.75 -5.66 -11.46
N ALA A 235 -0.47 -6.97 -11.38
CA ALA A 235 -0.98 -7.94 -12.34
C ALA A 235 -2.44 -8.30 -12.03
N ARG A 236 -2.82 -8.30 -10.74
CA ARG A 236 -4.18 -8.53 -10.25
C ARG A 236 -4.44 -7.72 -8.98
N VAL A 237 -5.69 -7.31 -8.84
CA VAL A 237 -6.24 -6.71 -7.61
C VAL A 237 -7.46 -7.52 -7.20
N TYR A 238 -7.54 -7.91 -5.94
CA TYR A 238 -8.64 -8.66 -5.36
C TYR A 238 -9.16 -7.89 -4.15
N ASP A 239 -10.30 -7.23 -4.31
CA ASP A 239 -11.00 -6.54 -3.23
C ASP A 239 -12.13 -7.41 -2.73
N GLN A 240 -12.16 -7.66 -1.42
CA GLN A 240 -13.30 -8.26 -0.74
C GLN A 240 -14.00 -7.15 0.05
N HIS A 241 -15.24 -6.92 -0.27
CA HIS A 241 -16.10 -5.90 0.35
C HIS A 241 -16.64 -6.33 1.70
#